data_7582ab2b32118cd129b6fa061d83275f
#
_entry.id   7582ab2b32118cd129b6fa061d83275f
#
_cell.length_a   1.000
_cell.length_b   1.000
_cell.length_c   1.000
_cell.angle_alpha   90.00
_cell.angle_beta   90.00
_cell.angle_gamma   90.00
#
_symmetry.space_group_name_H-M   'P 1'
#
loop_
_entity.id
_entity.type
_entity.pdbx_description
1 polymer ?
#
loop_
_entity_poly.entity_id
_entity_poly.type
_entity_poly.pdbx_seq_one_letter_code
_entity_poly.pdbx_strand_id
1 'polypeptide(L)'
;MSNNWSFETLQIHAGQTSDPTTGARALPLYQTTAYQFRDTTHAANLFGLAELGNIYTRIMNPTQDAVEQRLAALEGGVASLLVAADPDATRSDATPPSSAANLCSSAS
;
A
#
# COMPACT_ATOMS: atom_id res chain seq x y z
N MET A 1 2.68 4.31 18.09
CA MET A 1 2.65 5.70 18.60
C MET A 1 1.61 6.46 17.80
N SER A 2 0.53 6.87 18.44
CA SER A 2 -0.43 7.77 17.82
C SER A 2 0.22 9.15 17.76
N ASN A 3 0.85 9.46 16.64
CA ASN A 3 1.31 10.81 16.41
C ASN A 3 0.06 11.68 16.27
N ASN A 4 -0.14 12.57 17.23
CA ASN A 4 -1.24 13.55 17.20
C ASN A 4 -0.92 14.66 16.18
N TRP A 5 -0.69 14.24 14.93
CA TRP A 5 -0.39 15.14 13.82
C TRP A 5 -1.68 15.77 13.29
N SER A 6 -1.59 17.02 12.85
CA SER A 6 -2.68 17.66 12.12
C SER A 6 -2.89 16.97 10.76
N PHE A 7 -4.06 17.18 10.17
CA PHE A 7 -4.38 16.60 8.85
C PHE A 7 -3.36 16.99 7.78
N GLU A 8 -2.90 18.23 7.78
CA GLU A 8 -1.89 18.73 6.85
C GLU A 8 -0.56 18.02 7.02
N THR A 9 -0.16 17.71 8.24
CA THR A 9 1.05 16.95 8.53
C THR A 9 0.92 15.50 8.10
N LEU A 10 -0.26 14.89 8.30
CA LEU A 10 -0.54 13.52 7.85
C LEU A 10 -0.46 13.39 6.33
N GLN A 11 -0.91 14.38 5.57
CA GLN A 11 -0.82 14.38 4.10
C GLN A 11 0.61 14.23 3.60
N ILE A 12 1.59 14.72 4.35
CA ILE A 12 3.00 14.73 3.95
C ILE A 12 3.77 13.53 4.53
N HIS A 13 3.49 13.18 5.79
CA HIS A 13 4.35 12.27 6.56
C HIS A 13 3.74 10.92 6.89
N ALA A 14 2.41 10.76 6.85
CA ALA A 14 1.79 9.49 7.19
C ALA A 14 2.19 8.38 6.22
N GLY A 15 2.43 7.18 6.76
CA GLY A 15 2.81 6.01 5.98
C GLY A 15 4.19 6.07 5.35
N GLN A 16 5.03 7.03 5.74
CA GLN A 16 6.37 7.20 5.17
C GLN A 16 7.45 7.07 6.23
N THR A 17 8.45 6.24 5.94
CA THR A 17 9.70 6.14 6.68
C THR A 17 10.86 6.44 5.75
N SER A 18 12.00 6.88 6.29
CA SER A 18 13.22 7.05 5.49
C SER A 18 13.65 5.70 4.92
N ASP A 19 14.14 5.70 3.68
CA ASP A 19 14.64 4.48 3.06
C ASP A 19 15.80 3.88 3.89
N PRO A 20 15.67 2.63 4.35
CA PRO A 20 16.69 2.03 5.21
C PRO A 20 18.03 1.79 4.51
N THR A 21 18.03 1.71 3.18
CA THR A 21 19.24 1.44 2.38
C THR A 21 20.04 2.70 2.12
N THR A 22 19.38 3.78 1.74
CA THR A 22 20.03 5.02 1.30
C THR A 22 19.85 6.18 2.27
N GLY A 23 18.92 6.07 3.22
CA GLY A 23 18.51 7.18 4.08
C GLY A 23 17.69 8.24 3.35
N ALA A 24 17.22 7.96 2.14
CA ALA A 24 16.43 8.90 1.38
C ALA A 24 15.17 9.30 2.15
N ARG A 25 14.92 10.60 2.21
CA ARG A 25 13.77 11.15 2.91
C ARG A 25 12.49 10.99 2.11
N ALA A 26 12.57 11.18 0.80
CA ALA A 26 11.48 10.92 -0.12
C ALA A 26 11.34 9.43 -0.37
N LEU A 27 10.12 8.98 -0.56
CA LEU A 27 9.84 7.58 -0.89
C LEU A 27 10.47 7.23 -2.25
N PRO A 28 11.32 6.20 -2.33
CA PRO A 28 11.81 5.70 -3.61
C PRO A 28 10.68 5.20 -4.50
N LEU A 29 10.81 5.44 -5.80
CA LEU A 29 9.90 4.89 -6.81
C LEU A 29 10.42 3.54 -7.30
N TYR A 30 9.80 2.46 -6.86
CA TYR A 30 10.17 1.10 -7.24
C TYR A 30 9.51 0.71 -8.57
N GLN A 31 10.15 1.10 -9.67
CA GLN A 31 9.69 0.78 -11.02
C GLN A 31 10.18 -0.61 -11.44
N THR A 32 9.66 -1.63 -10.80
CA THR A 32 10.01 -3.02 -11.05
C THR A 32 8.77 -3.90 -11.13
N THR A 33 8.84 -4.97 -11.92
CA THR A 33 7.76 -5.95 -12.03
C THR A 33 7.82 -7.00 -10.93
N ALA A 34 9.03 -7.45 -10.58
CA ALA A 34 9.25 -8.57 -9.66
C ALA A 34 10.44 -8.31 -8.74
N TYR A 35 10.53 -9.10 -7.69
CA TYR A 35 11.57 -9.02 -6.68
C TYR A 35 12.34 -10.33 -6.61
N GLN A 36 13.63 -10.25 -6.28
CA GLN A 36 14.49 -11.41 -6.11
C GLN A 36 14.24 -12.11 -4.77
N PHE A 37 14.19 -13.42 -4.81
CA PHE A 37 14.21 -14.24 -3.60
C PHE A 37 15.65 -14.57 -3.21
N ARG A 38 15.89 -14.72 -1.91
CA ARG A 38 17.21 -15.14 -1.40
C ARG A 38 17.50 -16.59 -1.75
N ASP A 39 16.49 -17.44 -1.61
CA ASP A 39 16.53 -18.87 -1.87
C ASP A 39 15.10 -19.42 -2.06
N THR A 40 14.99 -20.71 -2.35
CA THR A 40 13.72 -21.40 -2.56
C THR A 40 12.84 -21.42 -1.30
N THR A 41 13.48 -21.53 -0.12
CA THR A 41 12.74 -21.52 1.17
C THR A 41 12.12 -20.15 1.43
N HIS A 42 12.86 -19.08 1.18
CA HIS A 42 12.34 -17.72 1.26
C HIS A 42 11.15 -17.51 0.30
N ALA A 43 11.26 -17.99 -0.94
CA ALA A 43 10.15 -17.94 -1.90
C ALA A 43 8.91 -18.68 -1.38
N ALA A 44 9.09 -19.91 -0.87
CA ALA A 44 7.99 -20.70 -0.33
C ALA A 44 7.32 -20.01 0.86
N ASN A 45 8.09 -19.39 1.75
CA ASN A 45 7.58 -18.65 2.92
C ASN A 45 6.76 -17.42 2.50
N LEU A 46 7.22 -16.67 1.50
CA LEU A 46 6.49 -15.51 0.98
C LEU A 46 5.17 -15.93 0.32
N PHE A 47 5.19 -16.95 -0.53
CA PHE A 47 3.97 -17.46 -1.17
C PHE A 47 3.01 -18.13 -0.18
N GLY A 48 3.53 -18.76 0.87
CA GLY A 48 2.77 -19.35 1.96
C GLY A 48 2.29 -18.37 3.02
N LEU A 49 2.62 -17.06 2.87
CA LEU A 49 2.32 -16.00 3.85
C LEU A 49 2.91 -16.26 5.25
N ALA A 50 3.95 -17.07 5.33
CA ALA A 50 4.70 -17.30 6.57
C ALA A 50 5.72 -16.18 6.83
N GLU A 51 6.12 -15.47 5.80
CA GLU A 51 7.01 -14.30 5.86
C GLU A 51 6.38 -13.17 5.02
N LEU A 52 6.52 -11.92 5.48
CA LEU A 52 6.05 -10.76 4.74
C LEU A 52 7.17 -10.24 3.85
N GLY A 53 6.85 -9.87 2.62
CA GLY A 53 7.80 -9.30 1.69
C GLY A 53 7.24 -9.14 0.29
N ASN A 54 8.02 -8.52 -0.57
CA ASN A 54 7.60 -8.20 -1.93
C ASN A 54 7.87 -9.39 -2.87
N ILE A 55 6.91 -9.73 -3.69
CA ILE A 55 6.96 -10.81 -4.67
C ILE A 55 6.86 -10.26 -6.09
N TYR A 56 5.79 -9.55 -6.36
CA TYR A 56 5.43 -9.09 -7.69
C TYR A 56 4.59 -7.80 -7.60
N THR A 57 4.90 -6.80 -8.39
CA THR A 57 4.32 -5.45 -8.28
C THR A 57 2.79 -5.42 -8.41
N ARG A 58 2.18 -6.32 -9.19
CA ARG A 58 0.72 -6.41 -9.29
C ARG A 58 0.05 -6.74 -7.95
N ILE A 59 0.77 -7.45 -7.07
CA ILE A 59 0.25 -7.87 -5.76
C ILE A 59 0.67 -6.86 -4.71
N MET A 60 1.94 -6.42 -4.73
CA MET A 60 2.53 -5.52 -3.74
C MET A 60 3.75 -4.80 -4.27
N ASN A 61 3.90 -3.54 -3.88
CA ASN A 61 5.06 -2.71 -4.20
C ASN A 61 5.25 -1.69 -3.08
N PRO A 62 6.48 -1.46 -2.59
CA PRO A 62 6.72 -0.52 -1.49
C PRO A 62 6.22 0.91 -1.76
N THR A 63 6.24 1.35 -3.01
CA THR A 63 5.71 2.66 -3.40
C THR A 63 4.19 2.72 -3.26
N GLN A 64 3.50 1.67 -3.69
CA GLN A 64 2.06 1.53 -3.54
C GLN A 64 1.66 1.42 -2.07
N ASP A 65 2.36 0.59 -1.30
CA ASP A 65 2.10 0.38 0.13
C ASP A 65 2.16 1.70 0.93
N ALA A 66 3.13 2.55 0.66
CA ALA A 66 3.22 3.85 1.33
C ALA A 66 2.03 4.78 1.02
N VAL A 67 1.50 4.72 -0.21
CA VAL A 67 0.28 5.46 -0.58
C VAL A 67 -0.93 4.90 0.16
N GLU A 68 -1.06 3.58 0.20
CA GLU A 68 -2.14 2.90 0.90
C GLU A 68 -2.15 3.23 2.39
N GLN A 69 -1.01 3.17 3.06
CA GLN A 69 -0.87 3.53 4.47
C GLN A 69 -1.21 5.00 4.72
N ARG A 70 -0.81 5.90 3.83
CA ARG A 70 -1.13 7.32 3.94
C ARG A 70 -2.63 7.58 3.80
N LEU A 71 -3.28 6.99 2.82
CA LEU A 71 -4.71 7.12 2.62
C LEU A 71 -5.48 6.56 3.82
N ALA A 72 -5.11 5.39 4.32
CA ALA A 72 -5.71 4.82 5.51
C ALA A 72 -5.58 5.76 6.72
N ALA A 73 -4.41 6.37 6.92
CA ALA A 73 -4.19 7.31 8.02
C ALA A 73 -5.02 8.60 7.88
N LEU A 74 -5.19 9.12 6.65
CA LEU A 74 -5.97 10.33 6.38
C LEU A 74 -7.47 10.10 6.59
N GLU A 75 -7.97 8.93 6.22
CA GLU A 75 -9.38 8.54 6.36
C GLU A 75 -9.72 7.97 7.75
N GLY A 76 -8.73 7.77 8.62
CA GLY A 76 -8.91 7.10 9.91
C GLY A 76 -9.28 5.63 9.78
N GLY A 77 -8.95 5.02 8.65
CA GLY A 77 -9.22 3.61 8.36
C GLY A 77 -8.15 2.66 8.86
N VAL A 78 -8.45 1.37 8.87
CA VAL A 78 -7.50 0.32 9.25
C VAL A 78 -6.52 0.01 8.11
N ALA A 79 -7.00 0.05 6.86
CA ALA A 79 -6.23 -0.21 5.67
C ALA A 79 -6.86 0.45 4.45
N SER A 80 -6.10 0.61 3.39
CA SER A 80 -6.59 0.99 2.06
C SER A 80 -5.95 0.13 0.98
N LEU A 81 -6.54 0.08 -0.19
CA LEU A 81 -6.04 -0.67 -1.33
C LEU A 81 -6.03 0.24 -2.56
N LEU A 82 -4.88 0.39 -3.17
CA LEU A 82 -4.70 1.12 -4.42
C LEU A 82 -4.84 0.17 -5.60
N VAL A 83 -5.78 0.46 -6.49
CA VAL A 83 -6.01 -0.34 -7.71
C VAL A 83 -6.00 0.54 -8.94
N ALA A 84 -5.51 0.01 -10.05
CA ALA A 84 -5.70 0.63 -11.34
C ALA A 84 -7.16 0.44 -11.76
N ALA A 85 -7.88 1.56 -11.96
CA ALA A 85 -9.25 1.54 -12.46
C ALA A 85 -9.27 1.93 -13.94
N ASP A 86 -9.96 1.13 -14.75
CA ASP A 86 -10.33 1.54 -16.09
C ASP A 86 -11.45 2.59 -15.97
N PRO A 87 -11.38 3.73 -16.66
CA PRO A 87 -12.47 4.71 -16.71
C PRO A 87 -13.81 4.12 -17.13
N ASP A 88 -13.79 3.07 -17.95
CA ASP A 88 -15.01 2.35 -18.36
C ASP A 88 -15.54 1.40 -17.28
N ALA A 89 -14.71 0.88 -16.42
CA ALA A 89 -15.15 0.04 -15.30
C ALA A 89 -16.00 0.81 -14.29
N THR A 90 -15.85 2.11 -14.21
CA THR A 90 -16.68 2.99 -13.36
C THR A 90 -18.04 3.30 -13.98
N ARG A 91 -18.26 2.93 -15.22
CA ARG A 91 -19.43 3.32 -16.02
C ARG A 91 -20.41 2.19 -16.31
N SER A 92 -20.00 0.94 -16.21
CA SER A 92 -20.76 -0.16 -16.78
C SER A 92 -21.52 -1.04 -15.80
N ASP A 93 -21.34 -0.94 -14.50
CA ASP A 93 -22.21 -1.65 -13.56
C ASP A 93 -22.27 -0.94 -12.22
N ALA A 94 -23.48 -0.60 -11.85
CA ALA A 94 -23.86 0.01 -10.59
C ALA A 94 -23.80 -0.96 -9.39
N THR A 95 -23.03 -2.01 -9.49
CA THR A 95 -22.44 -2.63 -8.30
C THR A 95 -21.09 -2.00 -8.13
N PRO A 96 -20.94 -1.06 -7.18
CA PRO A 96 -19.59 -0.71 -6.78
C PRO A 96 -18.93 -2.05 -6.45
N PRO A 97 -17.78 -2.38 -7.01
CA PRO A 97 -16.96 -3.36 -6.36
C PRO A 97 -16.95 -2.88 -4.91
N SER A 98 -17.05 -3.79 -3.98
CA SER A 98 -16.76 -3.49 -2.57
C SER A 98 -15.32 -3.00 -2.55
N SER A 99 -15.18 -1.79 -3.08
CA SER A 99 -13.89 -1.19 -3.35
C SER A 99 -13.25 -0.88 -2.01
N ALA A 100 -12.00 -0.88 -1.98
CA ALA A 100 -11.17 -0.49 -0.88
C ALA A 100 -11.59 0.84 -0.22
N ALA A 101 -12.24 1.74 -0.93
CA ALA A 101 -12.89 2.91 -0.36
C ALA A 101 -13.96 2.55 0.68
N ASN A 102 -14.68 1.45 0.52
CA ASN A 102 -15.62 0.96 1.53
C ASN A 102 -14.92 0.27 2.70
N LEU A 103 -13.73 -0.27 2.52
CA LEU A 103 -12.92 -0.80 3.62
C LEU A 103 -12.44 0.30 4.57
N CYS A 104 -12.15 1.48 4.06
CA CYS A 104 -11.82 2.65 4.89
C CYS A 104 -13.03 3.19 5.65
N SER A 105 -14.24 3.11 5.10
CA SER A 105 -15.45 3.69 5.71
C SER A 105 -16.14 2.77 6.71
N SER A 106 -15.87 1.47 6.69
CA SER A 106 -16.51 0.49 7.59
C SER A 106 -15.81 0.29 8.94
N ALA A 107 -14.71 0.99 9.18
CA ALA A 107 -13.92 0.88 10.41
C ALA A 107 -14.13 2.06 11.39
N SER A 108 -15.16 2.89 11.17
CA SER A 108 -15.56 3.97 12.10
C SER A 108 -16.69 3.55 13.03
#